data_d84f23ca6b19fe49180738f86f243413
#
_entry.id   d84f23ca6b19fe49180738f86f243413
#
_cell.length_a   1.000
_cell.length_b   1.000
_cell.length_c   1.000
_cell.angle_alpha   90.00
_cell.angle_beta   90.00
_cell.angle_gamma   90.00
#
_symmetry.space_group_name_H-M   'P 1'
#
loop_
_entity.id
_entity.type
_entity.pdbx_description
1 polymer ?
#
loop_
_entity_poly.entity_id
_entity_poly.type
_entity_poly.pdbx_seq_one_letter_code
_entity_poly.pdbx_strand_id
1 'polypeptide(L)'
;MLSKSTFAIVILVGIGALAIGANSMSASSAMVRTPAELYSGNCASCHGRDGGAKTLKARLNHARKLNDPEWQDRVSDERIFNSIMNGKGKMPSYSRKLSEQEINSLVSYVRGLKK
;
A
#
# COMPACT_ATOMS: atom_id res chain seq x y z
N MET A 1 -86.50 9.04 25.32
CA MET A 1 -86.10 8.27 24.17
C MET A 1 -84.64 8.48 23.92
N LEU A 2 -83.85 7.47 24.14
CA LEU A 2 -82.36 7.57 24.20
C LEU A 2 -81.76 7.41 22.83
N SER A 3 -81.10 8.45 22.33
CA SER A 3 -80.27 8.37 21.11
C SER A 3 -78.89 7.86 21.47
N LYS A 4 -78.55 6.70 20.94
CA LYS A 4 -77.21 6.12 21.09
C LYS A 4 -76.28 6.72 20.04
N SER A 5 -75.42 7.63 20.47
CA SER A 5 -74.33 8.13 19.68
C SER A 5 -73.20 7.10 19.68
N THR A 6 -72.97 6.48 18.55
CA THR A 6 -71.84 5.60 18.30
C THR A 6 -70.62 6.43 17.99
N PHE A 7 -69.68 6.48 18.91
CA PHE A 7 -68.32 7.08 18.65
C PHE A 7 -67.50 6.09 17.83
N ALA A 8 -67.27 6.40 16.58
CA ALA A 8 -66.31 5.70 15.76
C ALA A 8 -64.90 6.19 16.08
N ILE A 9 -64.12 5.32 16.71
CA ILE A 9 -62.71 5.55 16.95
C ILE A 9 -61.97 5.25 15.65
N VAL A 10 -61.51 6.28 15.00
CA VAL A 10 -60.59 6.13 13.84
C VAL A 10 -59.17 5.97 14.39
N ILE A 11 -58.64 4.75 14.36
CA ILE A 11 -57.27 4.46 14.67
C ILE A 11 -56.41 4.78 13.42
N LEU A 12 -55.74 5.92 13.42
CA LEU A 12 -54.73 6.25 12.46
C LEU A 12 -53.45 5.46 12.78
N VAL A 13 -53.25 4.35 12.04
CA VAL A 13 -51.99 3.62 12.05
C VAL A 13 -50.99 4.41 11.25
N GLY A 14 -50.13 5.16 11.91
CA GLY A 14 -49.01 5.82 11.32
C GLY A 14 -47.94 4.77 10.92
N ILE A 15 -47.81 4.53 9.61
CA ILE A 15 -46.70 3.75 9.07
C ILE A 15 -45.45 4.63 9.08
N GLY A 16 -44.65 4.46 10.14
CA GLY A 16 -43.32 5.05 10.19
C GLY A 16 -42.40 4.38 9.17
N ALA A 17 -42.15 5.06 8.07
CA ALA A 17 -41.11 4.63 7.16
C ALA A 17 -39.74 4.79 7.82
N LEU A 18 -39.14 3.67 8.26
CA LEU A 18 -37.76 3.62 8.70
C LEU A 18 -36.88 3.78 7.45
N ALA A 19 -36.41 4.99 7.20
CA ALA A 19 -35.38 5.24 6.21
C ALA A 19 -34.05 4.67 6.74
N ILE A 20 -33.72 3.44 6.33
CA ILE A 20 -32.38 2.87 6.52
C ILE A 20 -31.45 3.65 5.60
N GLY A 21 -30.79 4.65 6.15
CA GLY A 21 -29.71 5.36 5.47
C GLY A 21 -28.60 4.37 5.16
N ALA A 22 -28.51 3.93 3.89
CA ALA A 22 -27.36 3.23 3.40
C ALA A 22 -26.18 4.21 3.42
N ASN A 23 -25.36 4.16 4.47
CA ASN A 23 -24.06 4.76 4.48
C ASN A 23 -23.21 4.02 3.43
N SER A 24 -23.22 4.51 2.20
CA SER A 24 -22.23 4.14 1.22
C SER A 24 -20.89 4.68 1.71
N MET A 25 -20.15 3.84 2.47
CA MET A 25 -18.73 4.05 2.66
C MET A 25 -18.11 3.92 1.28
N SER A 26 -17.91 5.07 0.60
CA SER A 26 -16.99 5.16 -0.52
C SER A 26 -15.62 4.82 0.04
N ALA A 27 -15.25 3.55 -0.03
CA ALA A 27 -13.87 3.14 0.09
C ALA A 27 -13.13 3.84 -1.06
N SER A 28 -12.46 4.94 -0.74
CA SER A 28 -11.47 5.53 -1.62
C SER A 28 -10.47 4.41 -1.89
N SER A 29 -10.54 3.81 -3.07
CA SER A 29 -9.52 2.89 -3.58
C SER A 29 -8.27 3.73 -3.76
N ALA A 30 -7.50 3.88 -2.68
CA ALA A 30 -6.13 4.34 -2.80
C ALA A 30 -5.48 3.39 -3.81
N MET A 31 -5.06 3.94 -4.95
CA MET A 31 -4.45 3.17 -6.02
C MET A 31 -3.24 2.45 -5.44
N VAL A 32 -3.38 1.14 -5.20
CA VAL A 32 -2.30 0.31 -4.64
C VAL A 32 -1.20 0.23 -5.68
N ARG A 33 -0.09 0.89 -5.39
CA ARG A 33 1.08 0.87 -6.28
C ARG A 33 1.67 -0.53 -6.35
N THR A 34 1.94 -1.01 -7.55
CA THR A 34 2.59 -2.29 -7.74
C THR A 34 4.06 -2.25 -7.28
N PRO A 35 4.65 -3.39 -6.88
CA PRO A 35 6.08 -3.44 -6.51
C PRO A 35 7.00 -2.93 -7.63
N ALA A 36 6.64 -3.17 -8.89
CA ALA A 36 7.39 -2.68 -10.05
C ALA A 36 7.34 -1.15 -10.17
N GLU A 37 6.18 -0.54 -9.94
CA GLU A 37 6.03 0.92 -9.92
C GLU A 37 6.80 1.54 -8.75
N LEU A 38 6.71 0.95 -7.57
CA LEU A 38 7.46 1.38 -6.39
C LEU A 38 8.97 1.33 -6.65
N TYR A 39 9.46 0.23 -7.23
CA TYR A 39 10.87 0.07 -7.58
C TYR A 39 11.31 1.06 -8.64
N SER A 40 10.55 1.19 -9.72
CA SER A 40 10.84 2.13 -10.82
C SER A 40 10.94 3.57 -10.33
N GLY A 41 10.02 3.99 -9.48
CA GLY A 41 9.94 5.37 -8.98
C GLY A 41 10.95 5.72 -7.88
N ASN A 42 11.42 4.74 -7.11
CA ASN A 42 12.25 5.03 -5.94
C ASN A 42 13.65 4.41 -5.97
N CYS A 43 13.85 3.32 -6.67
CA CYS A 43 15.06 2.50 -6.58
C CYS A 43 15.89 2.48 -7.88
N ALA A 44 15.20 2.41 -9.02
CA ALA A 44 15.82 2.17 -10.32
C ALA A 44 16.83 3.24 -10.75
N SER A 45 16.68 4.49 -10.32
CA SER A 45 17.61 5.57 -10.67
C SER A 45 19.04 5.28 -10.18
N CYS A 46 19.18 4.61 -9.04
CA CYS A 46 20.47 4.20 -8.51
C CYS A 46 20.77 2.74 -8.81
N HIS A 47 19.84 1.82 -8.56
CA HIS A 47 20.10 0.38 -8.69
C HIS A 47 19.95 -0.15 -10.12
N GLY A 48 19.40 0.65 -11.05
CA GLY A 48 19.08 0.21 -12.42
C GLY A 48 17.73 -0.53 -12.46
N ARG A 49 17.08 -0.54 -13.62
CA ARG A 49 15.81 -1.26 -13.80
C ARG A 49 15.94 -2.77 -13.59
N ASP A 50 17.09 -3.32 -13.93
CA ASP A 50 17.44 -4.73 -13.78
C ASP A 50 18.17 -5.04 -12.46
N GLY A 51 18.35 -4.05 -11.59
CA GLY A 51 19.12 -4.16 -10.35
C GLY A 51 20.64 -4.26 -10.57
N GLY A 52 21.13 -4.05 -11.79
CA GLY A 52 22.54 -4.22 -12.14
C GLY A 52 23.47 -3.08 -11.73
N ALA A 53 22.93 -1.98 -11.18
CA ALA A 53 23.68 -0.81 -10.70
C ALA A 53 24.65 -0.23 -11.75
N LYS A 54 24.25 -0.20 -13.02
CA LYS A 54 25.09 0.28 -14.14
C LYS A 54 24.91 1.77 -14.43
N THR A 55 24.07 2.48 -13.70
CA THR A 55 23.80 3.91 -13.90
C THR A 55 24.97 4.77 -13.42
N LEU A 56 25.11 6.00 -13.96
CA LEU A 56 26.08 6.95 -13.45
C LEU A 56 25.85 7.24 -11.95
N LYS A 57 24.59 7.40 -11.56
CA LYS A 57 24.18 7.61 -10.18
C LYS A 57 24.57 6.44 -9.27
N ALA A 58 24.49 5.21 -9.78
CA ALA A 58 24.97 4.03 -9.07
C ALA A 58 26.45 4.11 -8.75
N ARG A 59 27.26 4.52 -9.72
CA ARG A 59 28.73 4.64 -9.55
C ARG A 59 29.08 5.72 -8.52
N LEU A 60 28.44 6.90 -8.60
CA LEU A 60 28.69 8.01 -7.70
C LEU A 60 28.24 7.71 -6.26
N ASN A 61 27.19 6.93 -6.10
CA ASN A 61 26.63 6.59 -4.79
C ASN A 61 27.05 5.21 -4.28
N HIS A 62 27.87 4.49 -5.00
CA HIS A 62 28.27 3.10 -4.68
C HIS A 62 27.08 2.19 -4.44
N ALA A 63 26.05 2.30 -5.29
CA ALA A 63 24.84 1.52 -5.16
C ALA A 63 25.10 0.02 -5.32
N ARG A 64 24.47 -0.77 -4.45
CA ARG A 64 24.58 -2.23 -4.50
C ARG A 64 23.98 -2.79 -5.80
N LYS A 65 24.67 -3.74 -6.41
CA LYS A 65 24.15 -4.57 -7.48
C LYS A 65 23.16 -5.58 -6.90
N LEU A 66 21.86 -5.33 -7.09
CA LEU A 66 20.81 -6.12 -6.47
C LEU A 66 20.57 -7.48 -7.15
N ASN A 67 20.90 -7.61 -8.42
CA ASN A 67 20.75 -8.86 -9.19
C ASN A 67 21.91 -9.82 -9.05
N ASP A 68 22.90 -9.50 -8.21
CA ASP A 68 24.06 -10.35 -7.96
C ASP A 68 23.66 -11.60 -7.14
N PRO A 69 23.82 -12.81 -7.68
CA PRO A 69 23.42 -14.04 -7.00
C PRO A 69 24.15 -14.28 -5.68
N GLU A 70 25.46 -14.02 -5.62
CA GLU A 70 26.20 -14.21 -4.37
C GLU A 70 25.73 -13.28 -3.25
N TRP A 71 25.42 -12.03 -3.57
CA TRP A 71 24.87 -11.11 -2.60
C TRP A 71 23.45 -11.55 -2.18
N GLN A 72 22.61 -11.96 -3.12
CA GLN A 72 21.26 -12.45 -2.87
C GLN A 72 21.25 -13.66 -1.91
N ASP A 73 22.23 -14.55 -2.02
CA ASP A 73 22.31 -15.75 -1.17
C ASP A 73 22.82 -15.44 0.24
N ARG A 74 23.55 -14.34 0.43
CA ARG A 74 24.08 -13.93 1.73
C ARG A 74 23.23 -12.94 2.48
N VAL A 75 22.38 -12.19 1.80
CA VAL A 75 21.56 -11.17 2.43
C VAL A 75 20.22 -11.74 2.90
N SER A 76 19.79 -11.41 4.12
CA SER A 76 18.45 -11.75 4.60
C SER A 76 17.39 -10.73 4.12
N ASP A 77 16.13 -11.16 4.06
CA ASP A 77 15.01 -10.28 3.73
C ASP A 77 14.89 -9.14 4.74
N GLU A 78 15.09 -9.43 6.02
CA GLU A 78 15.11 -8.43 7.08
C GLU A 78 16.18 -7.35 6.84
N ARG A 79 17.35 -7.74 6.36
CA ARG A 79 18.42 -6.80 6.06
C ARG A 79 18.09 -5.91 4.86
N ILE A 80 17.43 -6.46 3.84
CA ILE A 80 16.92 -5.67 2.71
C ILE A 80 15.86 -4.70 3.21
N PHE A 81 14.88 -5.19 3.98
CA PHE A 81 13.82 -4.39 4.58
C PHE A 81 14.40 -3.22 5.41
N ASN A 82 15.30 -3.50 6.32
CA ASN A 82 15.90 -2.48 7.18
C ASN A 82 16.73 -1.46 6.39
N SER A 83 17.37 -1.87 5.31
CA SER A 83 18.10 -0.95 4.44
C SER A 83 17.17 0.02 3.71
N ILE A 84 16.00 -0.43 3.29
CA ILE A 84 14.97 0.42 2.66
C ILE A 84 14.32 1.32 3.72
N MET A 85 13.93 0.75 4.85
CA MET A 85 13.26 1.47 5.93
C MET A 85 14.13 2.62 6.48
N ASN A 86 15.35 2.31 6.84
CA ASN A 86 16.22 3.23 7.59
C ASN A 86 17.26 3.95 6.72
N GLY A 87 17.47 3.49 5.48
CA GLY A 87 18.57 3.93 4.64
C GLY A 87 19.90 3.28 5.05
N LYS A 88 20.91 3.43 4.19
CA LYS A 88 22.26 2.94 4.43
C LYS A 88 23.29 3.73 3.61
N GLY A 89 24.26 4.35 4.28
CA GLY A 89 25.24 5.17 3.58
C GLY A 89 24.57 6.29 2.78
N LYS A 90 24.79 6.31 1.45
CA LYS A 90 24.16 7.29 0.56
C LYS A 90 22.72 6.92 0.14
N MET A 91 22.24 5.72 0.49
CA MET A 91 20.86 5.32 0.27
C MET A 91 19.94 5.98 1.30
N PRO A 92 18.94 6.75 0.86
CA PRO A 92 18.04 7.43 1.79
C PRO A 92 17.09 6.46 2.49
N SER A 93 16.54 6.88 3.64
CA SER A 93 15.42 6.21 4.31
C SER A 93 14.12 6.43 3.55
N TYR A 94 13.31 5.39 3.46
CA TYR A 94 11.97 5.43 2.84
C TYR A 94 10.82 5.31 3.86
N SER A 95 11.11 5.27 5.15
CA SER A 95 10.10 5.10 6.22
C SER A 95 9.00 6.15 6.22
N ARG A 96 9.26 7.35 5.69
CA ARG A 96 8.26 8.43 5.58
C ARG A 96 7.48 8.42 4.25
N LYS A 97 7.97 7.67 3.26
CA LYS A 97 7.42 7.65 1.90
C LYS A 97 6.63 6.40 1.59
N LEU A 98 6.99 5.30 2.21
CA LEU A 98 6.47 3.98 1.94
C LEU A 98 5.95 3.36 3.24
N SER A 99 4.83 2.65 3.15
CA SER A 99 4.35 1.81 4.23
C SER A 99 5.23 0.56 4.38
N GLU A 100 5.17 -0.08 5.55
CA GLU A 100 5.87 -1.35 5.77
C GLU A 100 5.43 -2.43 4.77
N GLN A 101 4.15 -2.44 4.39
CA GLN A 101 3.64 -3.37 3.39
C GLN A 101 4.26 -3.13 2.01
N GLU A 102 4.40 -1.86 1.60
CA GLU A 102 5.08 -1.50 0.35
C GLU A 102 6.57 -1.86 0.40
N ILE A 103 7.24 -1.66 1.54
CA ILE A 103 8.64 -2.06 1.72
C ILE A 103 8.80 -3.58 1.64
N ASN A 104 7.91 -4.36 2.27
CA ASN A 104 7.92 -5.82 2.15
C ASN A 104 7.71 -6.28 0.70
N SER A 105 6.83 -5.61 -0.04
CA SER A 105 6.62 -5.90 -1.46
C SER A 105 7.86 -5.61 -2.31
N LEU A 106 8.62 -4.56 -1.96
CA LEU A 106 9.91 -4.24 -2.58
C LEU A 106 10.98 -5.27 -2.24
N VAL A 107 11.01 -5.82 -1.02
CA VAL A 107 11.92 -6.93 -0.67
C VAL A 107 11.68 -8.11 -1.61
N SER A 108 10.43 -8.52 -1.79
CA SER A 108 10.07 -9.61 -2.71
C SER A 108 10.44 -9.29 -4.17
N TYR A 109 10.23 -8.03 -4.59
CA TYR A 109 10.63 -7.59 -5.93
C TYR A 109 12.14 -7.67 -6.14
N VAL A 110 12.93 -7.22 -5.17
CA VAL A 110 14.40 -7.30 -5.20
C VAL A 110 14.87 -8.76 -5.28
N ARG A 111 14.22 -9.67 -4.56
CA ARG A 111 14.51 -11.11 -4.68
C ARG A 111 14.30 -11.63 -6.09
N GLY A 112 13.27 -11.17 -6.78
CA GLY A 112 12.98 -11.52 -8.16
C GLY A 112 13.99 -11.00 -9.18
N LEU A 113 14.88 -10.07 -8.80
CA LEU A 113 15.94 -9.55 -9.68
C LEU A 113 17.17 -10.47 -9.79
N LYS A 114 17.29 -11.50 -8.94
CA LYS A 114 18.40 -12.47 -8.97
C LYS A 114 18.56 -13.08 -10.38
N LYS A 115 19.78 -13.09 -10.90
CA LYS A 115 20.11 -13.67 -12.23
C LYS A 115 20.99 -14.90 -12.09
#